data_e845b717799729b674d54df720c1b6e2
#
_entry.id   e845b717799729b674d54df720c1b6e2
#
_cell.length_a   1.000
_cell.length_b   1.000
_cell.length_c   1.000
_cell.angle_alpha   90.00
_cell.angle_beta   90.00
_cell.angle_gamma   90.00
#
_symmetry.space_group_name_H-M   'P 1'
#
loop_
_entity.id
_entity.type
_entity.pdbx_description
1 polymer ?
#
loop_
_entity_poly.entity_id
_entity_poly.type
_entity_poly.pdbx_seq_one_letter_code
_entity_poly.pdbx_strand_id
1 'polypeptide(L)'
;EIILLTGYAEFEYAKQALSLGIRQYLLKPFRFEDIESALLSCIHSLDNLESRRRQQTYIQEKLQLISPLLTEQIYQDLLEGRIGDYSEKIAACNIKDALYVVISTQSDFPGSSLDIALYAQIKELLNGMEPEVYLAQGIDIISCILCFNAKHSPEFCEVASLHLCEMLQKTTLQELGFHISFGISLPSSDIYMLHQLKKQSVQALNCRSALGGNSLIM
;
A
#
# COMPACT_ATOMS: atom_id res chain seq x y z
N GLU A 1 -34.71 -9.40 8.66
CA GLU A 1 -35.85 -10.05 7.99
C GLU A 1 -37.13 -9.76 8.78
N ILE A 2 -38.23 -9.42 8.08
CA ILE A 2 -39.52 -9.09 8.70
C ILE A 2 -40.60 -9.92 8.04
N ILE A 3 -41.46 -10.56 8.84
CA ILE A 3 -42.68 -11.26 8.41
C ILE A 3 -43.86 -10.45 8.90
N LEU A 4 -44.73 -10.01 8.00
CA LEU A 4 -45.93 -9.27 8.34
C LEU A 4 -47.15 -10.23 8.40
N LEU A 5 -47.85 -10.26 9.54
CA LEU A 5 -49.07 -11.02 9.75
C LEU A 5 -50.24 -10.06 9.79
N THR A 6 -51.22 -10.20 8.85
CA THR A 6 -52.34 -9.25 8.75
C THR A 6 -53.69 -9.96 8.53
N GLY A 7 -54.79 -9.33 8.95
CA GLY A 7 -56.14 -9.75 8.63
C GLY A 7 -56.73 -9.10 7.38
N TYR A 8 -56.01 -8.20 6.75
CA TYR A 8 -56.50 -7.43 5.59
C TYR A 8 -55.89 -7.97 4.29
N ALA A 9 -56.75 -8.35 3.35
CA ALA A 9 -56.39 -8.94 2.06
C ALA A 9 -56.22 -7.89 0.95
N GLU A 10 -55.88 -6.65 1.31
CA GLU A 10 -55.72 -5.58 0.32
C GLU A 10 -54.40 -5.66 -0.40
N PHE A 11 -54.40 -5.69 -1.73
CA PHE A 11 -53.25 -5.79 -2.59
C PHE A 11 -52.25 -4.62 -2.39
N GLU A 12 -52.80 -3.42 -2.13
CA GLU A 12 -51.98 -2.23 -1.92
C GLU A 12 -51.08 -2.32 -0.66
N TYR A 13 -51.58 -2.95 0.42
CA TYR A 13 -50.76 -3.16 1.62
C TYR A 13 -49.66 -4.19 1.40
N ALA A 14 -49.93 -5.23 0.62
CA ALA A 14 -48.88 -6.21 0.24
C ALA A 14 -47.80 -5.55 -0.61
N LYS A 15 -48.16 -4.70 -1.56
CA LYS A 15 -47.25 -3.96 -2.42
C LYS A 15 -46.39 -2.96 -1.62
N GLN A 16 -47.02 -2.23 -0.68
CA GLN A 16 -46.30 -1.32 0.21
C GLN A 16 -45.32 -2.09 1.13
N ALA A 17 -45.75 -3.22 1.67
CA ALA A 17 -44.93 -4.07 2.52
C ALA A 17 -43.65 -4.54 1.78
N LEU A 18 -43.75 -4.97 0.53
CA LEU A 18 -42.62 -5.35 -0.31
C LEU A 18 -41.70 -4.17 -0.59
N SER A 19 -42.23 -2.97 -0.84
CA SER A 19 -41.41 -1.77 -1.07
C SER A 19 -40.65 -1.32 0.18
N LEU A 20 -41.15 -1.66 1.38
CA LEU A 20 -40.48 -1.43 2.66
C LEU A 20 -39.49 -2.53 3.06
N GLY A 21 -39.28 -3.51 2.18
CA GLY A 21 -38.32 -4.60 2.43
C GLY A 21 -38.85 -5.70 3.34
N ILE A 22 -40.19 -5.81 3.52
CA ILE A 22 -40.80 -6.91 4.23
C ILE A 22 -40.65 -8.18 3.41
N ARG A 23 -40.07 -9.22 4.02
CA ARG A 23 -39.68 -10.45 3.32
C ARG A 23 -40.86 -11.33 2.97
N GLN A 24 -41.80 -11.42 3.91
CA GLN A 24 -43.00 -12.26 3.76
C GLN A 24 -44.23 -11.58 4.34
N TYR A 25 -45.36 -11.81 3.67
CA TYR A 25 -46.68 -11.30 4.03
C TYR A 25 -47.62 -12.47 4.16
N LEU A 26 -48.15 -12.70 5.37
CA LEU A 26 -49.10 -13.79 5.67
C LEU A 26 -50.46 -13.23 6.07
N LEU A 27 -51.50 -13.73 5.41
CA LEU A 27 -52.90 -13.34 5.65
C LEU A 27 -53.55 -14.26 6.65
N LYS A 28 -54.24 -13.72 7.65
CA LYS A 28 -55.06 -14.45 8.60
C LYS A 28 -56.40 -14.86 7.94
N PRO A 29 -56.94 -16.09 8.23
CA PRO A 29 -56.33 -17.14 9.04
C PRO A 29 -55.26 -17.91 8.26
N PHE A 30 -54.07 -18.14 8.87
CA PHE A 30 -52.97 -18.92 8.31
C PHE A 30 -52.81 -20.25 9.05
N ARG A 31 -52.29 -21.25 8.40
CA ARG A 31 -51.97 -22.55 8.98
C ARG A 31 -50.60 -22.52 9.60
N PHE A 32 -50.30 -23.47 10.47
CA PHE A 32 -49.00 -23.61 11.12
C PHE A 32 -47.86 -23.76 10.08
N GLU A 33 -48.12 -24.55 9.03
CA GLU A 33 -47.17 -24.81 7.94
C GLU A 33 -46.79 -23.53 7.17
N ASP A 34 -47.71 -22.56 7.08
CA ASP A 34 -47.46 -21.28 6.39
C ASP A 34 -46.46 -20.43 7.19
N ILE A 35 -46.57 -20.42 8.54
CA ILE A 35 -45.62 -19.73 9.42
C ILE A 35 -44.25 -20.43 9.43
N GLU A 36 -44.26 -21.77 9.54
CA GLU A 36 -43.03 -22.57 9.53
C GLU A 36 -42.22 -22.33 8.24
N SER A 37 -42.91 -22.40 7.10
CA SER A 37 -42.32 -22.12 5.80
C SER A 37 -41.70 -20.70 5.70
N ALA A 38 -42.45 -19.70 6.22
CA ALA A 38 -41.99 -18.32 6.24
C ALA A 38 -40.75 -18.14 7.12
N LEU A 39 -40.71 -18.75 8.30
CA LEU A 39 -39.58 -18.71 9.22
C LEU A 39 -38.37 -19.41 8.63
N LEU A 40 -38.51 -20.60 8.06
CA LEU A 40 -37.43 -21.34 7.43
C LEU A 40 -36.80 -20.54 6.25
N SER A 41 -37.68 -19.91 5.44
CA SER A 41 -37.20 -19.02 4.36
C SER A 41 -36.39 -17.83 4.87
N CYS A 42 -36.83 -17.20 5.97
CA CYS A 42 -36.10 -16.11 6.59
C CYS A 42 -34.74 -16.56 7.19
N ILE A 43 -34.72 -17.70 7.89
CA ILE A 43 -33.49 -18.29 8.45
C ILE A 43 -32.50 -18.58 7.32
N HIS A 44 -32.93 -19.26 6.27
CA HIS A 44 -32.09 -19.58 5.15
C HIS A 44 -31.48 -18.33 4.45
N SER A 45 -32.31 -17.28 4.35
CA SER A 45 -31.86 -15.99 3.82
C SER A 45 -30.80 -15.32 4.71
N LEU A 46 -31.00 -15.35 6.02
CA LEU A 46 -30.02 -14.80 6.99
C LEU A 46 -28.70 -15.58 6.97
N ASP A 47 -28.77 -16.91 6.94
CA ASP A 47 -27.59 -17.77 6.83
C ASP A 47 -26.77 -17.50 5.56
N ASN A 48 -27.46 -17.30 4.43
CA ASN A 48 -26.81 -16.94 3.17
C ASN A 48 -26.14 -15.55 3.22
N LEU A 49 -26.80 -14.57 3.84
CA LEU A 49 -26.24 -13.22 4.01
C LEU A 49 -25.00 -13.26 4.93
N GLU A 50 -25.10 -14.01 6.02
CA GLU A 50 -23.99 -14.14 6.96
C GLU A 50 -22.80 -14.87 6.32
N SER A 51 -23.06 -15.94 5.58
CA SER A 51 -22.03 -16.68 4.85
C SER A 51 -21.30 -15.79 3.82
N ARG A 52 -22.07 -15.01 3.04
CA ARG A 52 -21.49 -14.03 2.09
C ARG A 52 -20.64 -12.98 2.81
N ARG A 53 -21.14 -12.45 3.93
CA ARG A 53 -20.41 -11.46 4.73
C ARG A 53 -19.10 -12.02 5.27
N ARG A 54 -19.14 -13.23 5.84
CA ARG A 54 -17.93 -13.93 6.32
C ARG A 54 -16.93 -14.16 5.19
N GLN A 55 -17.40 -14.57 4.02
CA GLN A 55 -16.53 -14.78 2.85
C GLN A 55 -15.89 -13.48 2.35
N GLN A 56 -16.64 -12.38 2.32
CA GLN A 56 -16.12 -11.06 1.96
C GLN A 56 -15.07 -10.59 2.98
N THR A 57 -15.35 -10.71 4.27
CA THR A 57 -14.39 -10.35 5.33
C THR A 57 -13.11 -11.16 5.22
N TYR A 58 -13.23 -12.48 5.02
CA TYR A 58 -12.08 -13.36 4.84
C TYR A 58 -11.20 -12.98 3.64
N ILE A 59 -11.83 -12.68 2.49
CA ILE A 59 -11.11 -12.23 1.30
C ILE A 59 -10.42 -10.89 1.57
N GLN A 60 -11.10 -9.96 2.24
CA GLN A 60 -10.56 -8.65 2.56
C GLN A 60 -9.37 -8.73 3.52
N GLU A 61 -9.44 -9.56 4.55
CA GLU A 61 -8.33 -9.84 5.46
C GLU A 61 -7.13 -10.46 4.72
N LYS A 62 -7.36 -11.42 3.83
CA LYS A 62 -6.30 -12.02 3.01
C LYS A 62 -5.64 -11.01 2.08
N LEU A 63 -6.43 -10.14 1.45
CA LEU A 63 -5.89 -9.06 0.60
C LEU A 63 -5.06 -8.07 1.42
N GLN A 64 -5.48 -7.71 2.62
CA GLN A 64 -4.70 -6.83 3.50
C GLN A 64 -3.36 -7.43 3.92
N LEU A 65 -3.29 -8.74 4.12
CA LEU A 65 -2.04 -9.43 4.45
C LEU A 65 -1.07 -9.53 3.27
N ILE A 66 -1.59 -9.67 2.05
CA ILE A 66 -0.78 -9.87 0.83
C ILE A 66 -0.43 -8.53 0.17
N SER A 67 -1.28 -7.52 0.32
CA SER A 67 -1.10 -6.21 -0.31
C SER A 67 0.28 -5.57 -0.08
N PRO A 68 0.86 -5.55 1.14
CA PRO A 68 2.18 -4.97 1.35
C PRO A 68 3.27 -5.68 0.54
N LEU A 69 3.24 -7.01 0.49
CA LEU A 69 4.22 -7.80 -0.27
C LEU A 69 4.10 -7.56 -1.78
N LEU A 70 2.87 -7.46 -2.29
CA LEU A 70 2.62 -7.13 -3.69
C LEU A 70 3.07 -5.71 -4.01
N THR A 71 2.85 -4.77 -3.13
CA THR A 71 3.29 -3.38 -3.28
C THR A 71 4.82 -3.29 -3.35
N GLU A 72 5.53 -3.95 -2.44
CA GLU A 72 7.00 -4.02 -2.48
C GLU A 72 7.49 -4.65 -3.80
N GLN A 73 6.85 -5.73 -4.26
CA GLN A 73 7.20 -6.37 -5.52
C GLN A 73 6.97 -5.47 -6.74
N ILE A 74 5.87 -4.72 -6.77
CA ILE A 74 5.58 -3.75 -7.85
C ILE A 74 6.66 -2.67 -7.88
N TYR A 75 7.00 -2.08 -6.74
CA TYR A 75 8.03 -1.06 -6.67
C TYR A 75 9.40 -1.59 -7.09
N GLN A 76 9.75 -2.80 -6.68
CA GLN A 76 11.01 -3.43 -7.10
C GLN A 76 11.06 -3.68 -8.61
N ASP A 77 9.98 -4.21 -9.20
CA ASP A 77 9.89 -4.45 -10.63
C ASP A 77 10.01 -3.14 -11.44
N LEU A 78 9.33 -2.08 -10.98
CA LEU A 78 9.40 -0.77 -11.61
C LEU A 78 10.79 -0.11 -11.48
N LEU A 79 11.46 -0.25 -10.34
CA LEU A 79 12.85 0.22 -10.16
C LEU A 79 13.83 -0.51 -11.08
N GLU A 80 13.63 -1.79 -11.32
CA GLU A 80 14.46 -2.59 -12.21
C GLU A 80 14.16 -2.37 -13.69
N GLY A 81 13.09 -1.61 -13.99
CA GLY A 81 12.66 -1.32 -15.35
C GLY A 81 12.04 -2.54 -16.03
N ARG A 82 11.46 -3.45 -15.27
CA ARG A 82 10.71 -4.57 -15.82
C ARG A 82 9.47 -4.03 -16.51
N ILE A 83 9.39 -4.28 -17.81
CA ILE A 83 8.28 -3.81 -18.64
C ILE A 83 7.10 -4.76 -18.44
N GLY A 84 5.97 -4.22 -18.00
CA GLY A 84 4.71 -4.93 -17.84
C GLY A 84 3.56 -3.95 -17.64
N ASP A 85 2.34 -4.40 -17.89
CA ASP A 85 1.17 -3.61 -17.50
C ASP A 85 0.88 -3.85 -16.02
N TYR A 86 1.23 -2.87 -15.20
CA TYR A 86 1.00 -2.89 -13.75
C TYR A 86 -0.26 -2.15 -13.34
N SER A 87 -1.03 -1.58 -14.26
CA SER A 87 -2.18 -0.73 -13.97
C SER A 87 -3.21 -1.44 -13.08
N GLU A 88 -3.58 -2.68 -13.40
CA GLU A 88 -4.51 -3.47 -12.59
C GLU A 88 -3.93 -3.81 -11.21
N LYS A 89 -2.64 -4.15 -11.15
CA LYS A 89 -1.96 -4.48 -9.88
C LYS A 89 -1.83 -3.26 -8.98
N ILE A 90 -1.47 -2.10 -9.54
CA ILE A 90 -1.38 -0.82 -8.83
C ILE A 90 -2.76 -0.45 -8.26
N ALA A 91 -3.82 -0.59 -9.05
CA ALA A 91 -5.19 -0.35 -8.60
C ALA A 91 -5.62 -1.35 -7.50
N ALA A 92 -5.28 -2.63 -7.64
CA ALA A 92 -5.60 -3.67 -6.66
C ALA A 92 -4.88 -3.48 -5.31
N CYS A 93 -3.63 -2.98 -5.34
CA CYS A 93 -2.86 -2.66 -4.14
C CYS A 93 -3.20 -1.30 -3.54
N ASN A 94 -4.13 -0.54 -4.16
CA ASN A 94 -4.53 0.81 -3.73
C ASN A 94 -3.32 1.74 -3.54
N ILE A 95 -2.32 1.63 -4.46
CA ILE A 95 -1.17 2.52 -4.46
C ILE A 95 -1.69 3.92 -4.81
N LYS A 96 -1.53 4.85 -3.88
CA LYS A 96 -2.05 6.22 -3.99
C LYS A 96 -1.17 7.05 -4.89
N ASP A 97 -1.77 8.12 -5.45
CA ASP A 97 -1.01 9.18 -6.10
C ASP A 97 -0.02 9.79 -5.10
N ALA A 98 1.24 9.81 -5.49
CA ALA A 98 2.34 10.28 -4.66
C ALA A 98 3.37 11.03 -5.51
N LEU A 99 4.22 11.80 -4.85
CA LEU A 99 5.48 12.27 -5.43
C LEU A 99 6.58 11.29 -5.02
N TYR A 100 7.28 10.76 -5.98
CA TYR A 100 8.33 9.76 -5.82
C TYR A 100 9.70 10.39 -5.92
N VAL A 101 10.56 10.09 -4.96
CA VAL A 101 12.00 10.40 -5.00
C VAL A 101 12.74 9.09 -4.79
N VAL A 102 13.76 8.83 -5.59
CA VAL A 102 14.62 7.67 -5.40
C VAL A 102 15.96 8.13 -4.84
N ILE A 103 16.35 7.52 -3.74
CA ILE A 103 17.65 7.72 -3.11
C ILE A 103 18.44 6.44 -3.31
N SER A 104 19.65 6.56 -3.83
CA SER A 104 20.61 5.47 -3.92
C SER A 104 21.79 5.72 -2.98
N THR A 105 22.16 4.72 -2.20
CA THR A 105 23.26 4.81 -1.23
C THR A 105 24.23 3.65 -1.37
N GLN A 106 25.46 3.91 -1.05
CA GLN A 106 26.53 2.93 -1.00
C GLN A 106 27.50 3.30 0.13
N SER A 107 28.06 2.28 0.78
CA SER A 107 29.14 2.47 1.73
C SER A 107 30.38 3.03 1.02
N ASP A 108 31.05 3.98 1.66
CA ASP A 108 32.34 4.50 1.17
C ASP A 108 33.51 3.52 1.47
N PHE A 109 33.23 2.40 2.15
CA PHE A 109 34.19 1.35 2.48
C PHE A 109 33.96 0.12 1.60
N PRO A 110 34.81 -0.15 0.59
CA PRO A 110 34.60 -1.27 -0.31
C PRO A 110 34.82 -2.63 0.38
N GLY A 111 33.95 -3.59 0.12
CA GLY A 111 34.14 -5.01 0.45
C GLY A 111 33.66 -5.50 1.80
N SER A 112 32.73 -4.81 2.44
CA SER A 112 32.16 -5.25 3.72
C SER A 112 30.81 -5.95 3.53
N SER A 113 30.55 -6.98 4.34
CA SER A 113 29.23 -7.53 4.62
C SER A 113 28.27 -6.51 5.30
N LEU A 114 28.62 -5.23 5.17
CA LEU A 114 27.96 -4.06 5.74
C LEU A 114 26.63 -3.73 5.08
N ASP A 115 26.41 -4.20 3.86
CA ASP A 115 25.17 -3.90 3.12
C ASP A 115 23.93 -4.44 3.81
N ILE A 116 24.03 -5.61 4.50
CA ILE A 116 22.90 -6.19 5.24
C ILE A 116 22.63 -5.38 6.52
N ALA A 117 23.69 -4.98 7.24
CA ALA A 117 23.55 -4.18 8.46
C ALA A 117 23.02 -2.78 8.15
N LEU A 118 23.55 -2.15 7.08
CA LEU A 118 23.09 -0.86 6.59
C LEU A 118 21.62 -0.92 6.13
N TYR A 119 21.25 -1.96 5.39
CA TYR A 119 19.87 -2.17 4.98
C TYR A 119 18.93 -2.29 6.18
N ALA A 120 19.30 -3.11 7.16
CA ALA A 120 18.50 -3.31 8.38
C ALA A 120 18.35 -2.01 9.18
N GLN A 121 19.43 -1.24 9.32
CA GLN A 121 19.44 0.04 10.02
C GLN A 121 18.59 1.09 9.31
N ILE A 122 18.75 1.23 7.99
CA ILE A 122 17.93 2.14 7.19
C ILE A 122 16.45 1.76 7.35
N LYS A 123 16.12 0.48 7.26
CA LYS A 123 14.76 -0.02 7.42
C LYS A 123 14.18 0.30 8.80
N GLU A 124 14.96 0.16 9.85
CA GLU A 124 14.53 0.45 11.22
C GLU A 124 14.30 1.95 11.43
N LEU A 125 15.24 2.78 11.00
CA LEU A 125 15.15 4.25 11.12
C LEU A 125 13.97 4.84 10.34
N LEU A 126 13.62 4.25 9.21
CA LEU A 126 12.56 4.75 8.33
C LEU A 126 11.19 4.14 8.65
N ASN A 127 11.13 3.19 9.57
CA ASN A 127 9.87 2.53 9.92
C ASN A 127 8.92 3.50 10.64
N GLY A 128 7.73 3.71 10.05
CA GLY A 128 6.71 4.59 10.61
C GLY A 128 6.94 6.09 10.39
N MET A 129 7.92 6.48 9.58
CA MET A 129 8.12 7.89 9.17
C MET A 129 7.24 8.26 7.98
N GLU A 130 6.90 9.56 7.85
CA GLU A 130 6.48 10.15 6.59
C GLU A 130 7.70 10.83 5.96
N PRO A 131 8.02 10.54 4.69
CA PRO A 131 7.26 9.78 3.68
C PRO A 131 7.28 8.26 3.88
N GLU A 132 6.31 7.53 3.28
CA GLU A 132 6.39 6.06 3.20
C GLU A 132 7.63 5.65 2.41
N VAL A 133 8.35 4.64 2.91
CA VAL A 133 9.64 4.24 2.33
C VAL A 133 9.62 2.78 1.92
N TYR A 134 10.04 2.53 0.68
CA TYR A 134 10.23 1.20 0.13
C TYR A 134 11.70 0.98 -0.22
N LEU A 135 12.28 -0.07 0.33
CA LEU A 135 13.68 -0.40 0.16
C LEU A 135 13.86 -1.47 -0.92
N ALA A 136 14.79 -1.25 -1.82
CA ALA A 136 15.24 -2.24 -2.79
C ALA A 136 16.75 -2.47 -2.64
N GLN A 137 17.13 -3.70 -2.31
CA GLN A 137 18.53 -4.09 -2.16
C GLN A 137 19.09 -4.51 -3.51
N GLY A 138 20.15 -3.83 -3.98
CA GLY A 138 21.01 -4.25 -5.07
C GLY A 138 22.24 -5.01 -4.57
N ILE A 139 23.17 -5.37 -5.46
CA ILE A 139 24.42 -6.07 -5.11
C ILE A 139 25.33 -5.14 -4.29
N ASP A 140 25.52 -3.90 -4.74
CA ASP A 140 26.44 -2.93 -4.13
C ASP A 140 25.75 -1.60 -3.76
N ILE A 141 24.52 -1.40 -4.18
CA ILE A 141 23.76 -0.15 -4.00
C ILE A 141 22.41 -0.48 -3.40
N ILE A 142 22.09 0.18 -2.31
CA ILE A 142 20.75 0.17 -1.72
C ILE A 142 19.97 1.33 -2.31
N SER A 143 18.78 1.06 -2.86
CA SER A 143 17.89 2.10 -3.37
C SER A 143 16.63 2.18 -2.49
N CYS A 144 16.26 3.41 -2.14
CA CYS A 144 15.04 3.69 -1.36
C CYS A 144 14.11 4.52 -2.24
N ILE A 145 12.83 4.15 -2.28
CA ILE A 145 11.77 4.96 -2.85
C ILE A 145 11.12 5.70 -1.70
N LEU A 146 11.10 7.02 -1.76
CA LEU A 146 10.34 7.88 -0.87
C LEU A 146 9.03 8.25 -1.55
N CYS A 147 7.91 7.92 -0.93
CA CYS A 147 6.57 8.21 -1.42
C CYS A 147 5.97 9.33 -0.58
N PHE A 148 6.03 10.56 -1.09
CA PHE A 148 5.44 11.73 -0.47
C PHE A 148 3.98 11.89 -0.89
N ASN A 149 3.15 12.44 0.01
CA ASN A 149 1.78 12.78 -0.35
C ASN A 149 1.76 13.76 -1.54
N ALA A 150 0.89 13.53 -2.53
CA ALA A 150 0.76 14.38 -3.73
C ALA A 150 0.40 15.85 -3.45
N LYS A 151 0.04 16.18 -2.20
CA LYS A 151 -0.22 17.57 -1.77
C LYS A 151 1.05 18.38 -1.51
N HIS A 152 2.20 17.73 -1.35
CA HIS A 152 3.47 18.42 -1.16
C HIS A 152 3.98 19.00 -2.48
N SER A 153 4.79 20.06 -2.38
CA SER A 153 5.48 20.60 -3.54
C SER A 153 6.74 19.78 -3.86
N PRO A 154 7.22 19.76 -5.10
CA PRO A 154 8.49 19.12 -5.47
C PRO A 154 9.66 19.63 -4.62
N GLU A 155 9.74 20.94 -4.37
CA GLU A 155 10.78 21.56 -3.56
C GLU A 155 10.77 21.07 -2.12
N PHE A 156 9.58 20.83 -1.55
CA PHE A 156 9.46 20.23 -0.22
C PHE A 156 10.03 18.82 -0.22
N CYS A 157 9.73 18.01 -1.25
CA CYS A 157 10.22 16.64 -1.35
C CYS A 157 11.76 16.60 -1.47
N GLU A 158 12.36 17.54 -2.22
CA GLU A 158 13.81 17.67 -2.35
C GLU A 158 14.47 17.98 -0.99
N VAL A 159 14.00 19.01 -0.29
CA VAL A 159 14.53 19.41 1.02
C VAL A 159 14.36 18.31 2.06
N ALA A 160 13.20 17.68 2.10
CA ALA A 160 12.93 16.59 3.03
C ALA A 160 13.81 15.36 2.75
N SER A 161 14.07 15.04 1.48
CA SER A 161 14.96 13.94 1.08
C SER A 161 16.41 14.23 1.47
N LEU A 162 16.90 15.47 1.28
CA LEU A 162 18.23 15.88 1.71
C LEU A 162 18.37 15.77 3.24
N HIS A 163 17.42 16.29 3.99
CA HIS A 163 17.45 16.21 5.46
C HIS A 163 17.45 14.77 5.97
N LEU A 164 16.67 13.89 5.33
CA LEU A 164 16.66 12.47 5.65
C LEU A 164 18.03 11.83 5.43
N CYS A 165 18.67 12.13 4.30
CA CYS A 165 20.02 11.64 4.00
C CYS A 165 21.07 12.14 5.00
N GLU A 166 21.01 13.40 5.40
CA GLU A 166 21.90 13.95 6.44
C GLU A 166 21.71 13.25 7.79
N MET A 167 20.47 12.97 8.16
CA MET A 167 20.16 12.22 9.38
C MET A 167 20.75 10.81 9.31
N LEU A 168 20.52 10.10 8.19
CA LEU A 168 21.06 8.76 7.97
C LEU A 168 22.59 8.73 7.99
N GLN A 169 23.29 9.71 7.38
CA GLN A 169 24.75 9.83 7.44
C GLN A 169 25.25 9.93 8.88
N LYS A 170 24.63 10.81 9.68
CA LYS A 170 25.02 11.01 11.09
C LYS A 170 24.80 9.75 11.92
N THR A 171 23.65 9.12 11.78
CA THR A 171 23.31 7.91 12.54
C THR A 171 24.21 6.74 12.14
N THR A 172 24.43 6.52 10.84
CA THR A 172 25.31 5.45 10.35
C THR A 172 26.75 5.64 10.83
N LEU A 173 27.26 6.85 10.82
CA LEU A 173 28.60 7.15 11.35
C LEU A 173 28.69 6.88 12.86
N GLN A 174 27.65 7.23 13.62
CA GLN A 174 27.62 7.01 15.07
C GLN A 174 27.49 5.53 15.46
N GLU A 175 26.64 4.79 14.78
CA GLU A 175 26.31 3.41 15.13
C GLU A 175 27.22 2.37 14.46
N LEU A 176 27.57 2.58 13.19
CA LEU A 176 28.35 1.63 12.41
C LEU A 176 29.82 2.08 12.18
N GLY A 177 30.15 3.34 12.45
CA GLY A 177 31.52 3.86 12.40
C GLY A 177 32.07 4.09 10.99
N PHE A 178 31.22 4.15 9.95
CA PHE A 178 31.65 4.41 8.58
C PHE A 178 30.79 5.46 7.88
N HIS A 179 31.35 6.06 6.84
CA HIS A 179 30.66 7.04 6.01
C HIS A 179 29.87 6.38 4.89
N ILE A 180 28.76 6.99 4.55
CA ILE A 180 27.90 6.61 3.41
C ILE A 180 27.63 7.82 2.55
N SER A 181 27.60 7.61 1.24
CA SER A 181 27.25 8.63 0.27
C SER A 181 25.86 8.37 -0.32
N PHE A 182 25.18 9.44 -0.68
CA PHE A 182 23.85 9.38 -1.27
C PHE A 182 23.80 10.10 -2.60
N GLY A 183 23.08 9.50 -3.55
CA GLY A 183 22.61 10.17 -4.74
C GLY A 183 21.07 10.24 -4.69
N ILE A 184 20.51 11.38 -5.01
CA ILE A 184 19.09 11.69 -4.88
C ILE A 184 18.56 12.06 -6.27
N SER A 185 17.42 11.49 -6.67
CA SER A 185 16.73 11.87 -7.91
C SER A 185 15.87 13.12 -7.72
N LEU A 186 15.51 13.76 -8.81
CA LEU A 186 14.44 14.76 -8.81
C LEU A 186 13.08 14.09 -8.51
N PRO A 187 12.10 14.82 -7.93
CA PRO A 187 10.75 14.31 -7.67
C PRO A 187 9.97 14.07 -8.97
N SER A 188 9.13 13.02 -8.99
CA SER A 188 8.19 12.74 -10.07
C SER A 188 6.84 12.25 -9.54
N SER A 189 5.76 12.64 -10.16
CA SER A 189 4.41 12.12 -9.87
C SER A 189 4.07 10.84 -10.64
N ASP A 190 4.90 10.45 -11.61
CA ASP A 190 4.67 9.27 -12.42
C ASP A 190 5.44 8.07 -11.85
N ILE A 191 4.71 7.08 -11.35
CA ILE A 191 5.27 5.84 -10.80
C ILE A 191 6.09 5.05 -11.84
N TYR A 192 5.76 5.15 -13.12
CA TYR A 192 6.47 4.45 -14.19
C TYR A 192 7.86 5.06 -14.48
N MET A 193 8.13 6.24 -13.95
CA MET A 193 9.43 6.88 -14.02
C MET A 193 10.44 6.32 -13.00
N LEU A 194 10.06 5.45 -12.08
CA LEU A 194 10.93 4.93 -11.01
C LEU A 194 12.26 4.38 -11.51
N HIS A 195 12.28 3.69 -12.64
CA HIS A 195 13.53 3.22 -13.24
C HIS A 195 14.46 4.37 -13.67
N GLN A 196 13.90 5.45 -14.22
CA GLN A 196 14.67 6.62 -14.62
C GLN A 196 15.15 7.40 -13.38
N LEU A 197 14.31 7.54 -12.36
CA LEU A 197 14.68 8.16 -11.08
C LEU A 197 15.82 7.37 -10.41
N LYS A 198 15.78 6.03 -10.44
CA LYS A 198 16.90 5.20 -9.98
C LYS A 198 18.19 5.49 -10.75
N LYS A 199 18.11 5.58 -12.08
CA LYS A 199 19.29 5.94 -12.89
C LYS A 199 19.85 7.31 -12.52
N GLN A 200 19.00 8.33 -12.33
CA GLN A 200 19.43 9.66 -11.90
C GLN A 200 20.14 9.61 -10.53
N SER A 201 19.53 8.94 -9.54
CA SER A 201 20.12 8.84 -8.21
C SER A 201 21.45 8.07 -8.21
N VAL A 202 21.60 7.02 -9.03
CA VAL A 202 22.85 6.28 -9.18
C VAL A 202 23.90 7.13 -9.91
N GLN A 203 23.51 7.91 -10.92
CA GLN A 203 24.43 8.85 -11.60
C GLN A 203 24.93 9.92 -10.63
N ALA A 204 24.04 10.51 -9.84
CA ALA A 204 24.41 11.44 -8.79
C ALA A 204 25.40 10.78 -7.79
N LEU A 205 25.06 9.59 -7.28
CA LEU A 205 25.94 8.85 -6.37
C LEU A 205 27.34 8.60 -6.96
N ASN A 206 27.44 8.30 -8.26
CA ASN A 206 28.73 8.08 -8.93
C ASN A 206 29.62 9.32 -8.99
N CYS A 207 29.05 10.52 -8.90
CA CYS A 207 29.84 11.77 -8.81
C CYS A 207 30.64 11.89 -7.51
N ARG A 208 30.36 11.06 -6.48
CA ARG A 208 31.11 11.00 -5.23
C ARG A 208 32.60 10.76 -5.42
N SER A 209 32.98 10.02 -6.48
CA SER A 209 34.40 9.76 -6.79
C SER A 209 35.19 11.03 -7.07
N ALA A 210 34.54 12.09 -7.53
CA ALA A 210 35.13 13.39 -7.78
C ALA A 210 35.05 14.32 -6.55
N LEU A 211 34.09 14.15 -5.68
CA LEU A 211 33.80 15.03 -4.54
C LEU A 211 34.35 14.49 -3.21
N GLY A 212 34.74 13.23 -3.16
CA GLY A 212 35.14 12.52 -1.95
C GLY A 212 33.95 11.78 -1.30
N GLY A 213 34.24 10.87 -0.36
CA GLY A 213 33.22 10.16 0.41
C GLY A 213 32.40 11.10 1.30
N ASN A 214 31.30 10.57 1.89
CA ASN A 214 30.33 11.33 2.70
C ASN A 214 29.58 12.43 1.94
N SER A 215 29.29 12.19 0.66
CA SER A 215 28.68 13.18 -0.24
C SER A 215 27.17 13.00 -0.34
N LEU A 216 26.46 14.13 -0.38
CA LEU A 216 25.03 14.24 -0.74
C LEU A 216 24.93 14.93 -2.10
N ILE A 217 24.38 14.24 -3.11
CA ILE A 217 24.39 14.73 -4.49
C ILE A 217 22.97 14.55 -5.06
N MET A 218 22.42 15.64 -5.59
CA MET A 218 21.13 15.65 -6.27
C MET A 218 21.34 15.83 -7.78
#